data_759b99492e7d477dcc9a9d922735f2dc
#
_entry.id   759b99492e7d477dcc9a9d922735f2dc
#
_cell.length_a   1.000
_cell.length_b   1.000
_cell.length_c   1.000
_cell.angle_alpha   90.00
_cell.angle_beta   90.00
_cell.angle_gamma   90.00
#
_symmetry.space_group_name_H-M   'P 1'
#
loop_
_entity.id
_entity.type
_entity.pdbx_description
1 polymer ?
#
loop_
_entity_poly.entity_id
_entity_poly.type
_entity_poly.pdbx_seq_one_letter_code
_entity_poly.pdbx_strand_id
1 'polypeptide(L)'
;MMNLSADSTITLTSQNMSNGAHSAVNVVLDTAYQGIDAAHWKKLFTQARTAKLEQFVIDMFAGKHVNQSEDRPALHSALRNLSKSPVLVDGQDVMPAVSEVWQRIDALCNKWVGVTDVIHIGIGGSDFGPRLAIEALAHVPGIESRGMRMHFLANIDTAELALILARAQPNSTRVIIVSKSFTTLETTMNAKAVVAWLQNSGCTKGQIARSLFAVTANIPAAKGFGIEEENIYPFWDWVGGRYSVWSAVGLPIALQYGFNTFQDFLAGAHAMDLHFKNAPLEENLPVIMALTLLYQQEKNKVKAYAAIPYADALDWFPKWLQQLDMESNGKSVDRDGKPVKHSSPIVFGSAGSNAQHSYFQLLHQGTEIIPIDFIAVREPMSDRPEAVAHHRILLSNCLAQAQALANGKDDANPNNVYPGKRPSNLLLLPELNAFYLGTLLALYENRAATLGALWNINSFDQPGVEYGKVLAKPIEQALASNQADIAASDNIDAVTAARINFLNAKN
;
A
#
# COMPACT_ATOMS: atom_id res chain seq x y z
N MET A 1 -9.14 0.05 30.28
CA MET A 1 -7.84 0.61 30.70
C MET A 1 -6.95 -0.57 31.03
N MET A 2 -6.22 -1.12 30.07
CA MET A 2 -5.16 -2.09 30.32
C MET A 2 -3.87 -1.30 30.54
N ASN A 3 -3.28 -1.45 31.70
CA ASN A 3 -1.92 -1.01 31.99
C ASN A 3 -0.98 -1.77 31.05
N LEU A 4 -0.45 -1.08 30.06
CA LEU A 4 0.76 -1.52 29.39
C LEU A 4 1.86 -1.45 30.45
N SER A 5 2.29 -2.61 30.92
CA SER A 5 3.45 -2.74 31.80
C SER A 5 4.65 -2.09 31.11
N ALA A 6 5.16 -1.04 31.73
CA ALA A 6 6.40 -0.39 31.36
C ALA A 6 7.55 -1.37 31.69
N ASP A 7 7.85 -2.28 30.76
CA ASP A 7 9.08 -3.06 30.80
C ASP A 7 9.96 -2.66 29.62
N SER A 8 11.00 -1.89 29.95
CA SER A 8 12.24 -1.61 29.20
C SER A 8 12.12 -1.43 27.68
N THR A 9 11.13 -0.72 27.17
CA THR A 9 11.12 -0.28 25.79
C THR A 9 12.22 0.76 25.62
N ILE A 10 13.35 0.37 25.02
CA ILE A 10 14.40 1.32 24.64
C ILE A 10 13.78 2.27 23.62
N THR A 11 13.49 3.48 24.05
CA THR A 11 12.98 4.54 23.20
C THR A 11 14.06 4.89 22.18
N LEU A 12 13.77 4.68 20.89
CA LEU A 12 14.63 5.16 19.82
C LEU A 12 14.44 6.69 19.75
N THR A 13 15.48 7.42 20.11
CA THR A 13 15.49 8.88 20.00
C THR A 13 16.60 9.32 19.03
N SER A 14 16.39 10.41 18.35
CA SER A 14 17.37 11.01 17.44
C SER A 14 18.64 11.50 18.15
N GLN A 15 18.62 11.64 19.46
CA GLN A 15 19.73 12.22 20.26
C GLN A 15 21.03 11.42 20.20
N ASN A 16 20.97 10.12 19.88
CA ASN A 16 22.12 9.22 19.79
C ASN A 16 22.49 8.85 18.34
N MET A 17 21.93 9.53 17.36
CA MET A 17 22.16 9.26 15.94
C MET A 17 22.84 10.44 15.23
N SER A 18 22.99 10.36 13.92
CA SER A 18 23.60 11.39 13.09
C SER A 18 22.86 12.74 13.14
N ASN A 19 23.53 13.83 12.75
CA ASN A 19 22.94 15.18 12.67
C ASN A 19 21.75 15.30 11.67
N GLY A 20 21.37 14.21 10.98
CA GLY A 20 20.24 14.16 10.05
C GLY A 20 19.10 13.28 10.54
N ALA A 21 19.11 12.82 11.80
CA ALA A 21 18.12 11.90 12.33
C ALA A 21 16.94 12.64 12.98
N HIS A 22 15.74 12.17 12.66
CA HIS A 22 14.46 12.63 13.22
C HIS A 22 13.72 11.43 13.80
N SER A 23 12.93 11.61 14.84
CA SER A 23 12.19 10.50 15.45
C SER A 23 10.77 10.89 15.85
N ALA A 24 9.82 10.00 15.63
CA ALA A 24 8.47 10.07 16.12
C ALA A 24 7.86 8.68 16.21
N VAL A 25 6.93 8.46 17.14
CA VAL A 25 6.24 7.18 17.31
C VAL A 25 7.24 6.00 17.43
N ASN A 26 8.39 6.23 18.07
CA ASN A 26 9.53 5.32 18.19
C ASN A 26 10.15 4.87 16.84
N VAL A 27 9.81 5.51 15.73
CA VAL A 27 10.43 5.32 14.43
C VAL A 27 11.49 6.38 14.22
N VAL A 28 12.64 6.02 13.66
CA VAL A 28 13.72 6.95 13.33
C VAL A 28 13.89 7.02 11.82
N LEU A 29 13.91 8.24 11.29
CA LEU A 29 14.27 8.57 9.92
C LEU A 29 15.62 9.29 9.92
N ASP A 30 16.64 8.66 9.35
CA ASP A 30 17.95 9.27 9.15
C ASP A 30 18.10 9.70 7.69
N THR A 31 18.35 10.99 7.48
CA THR A 31 18.52 11.63 6.16
C THR A 31 19.96 12.07 5.90
N ALA A 32 20.93 11.65 6.73
CA ALA A 32 22.31 12.12 6.66
C ALA A 32 22.96 11.92 5.27
N TYR A 33 22.60 10.83 4.59
CA TYR A 33 23.11 10.53 3.24
C TYR A 33 22.33 11.20 2.10
N GLN A 34 21.37 12.09 2.38
CA GLN A 34 20.68 12.87 1.35
C GLN A 34 21.52 14.03 0.80
N GLY A 35 22.58 14.44 1.51
CA GLY A 35 23.46 15.53 1.11
C GLY A 35 22.72 16.90 1.07
N ILE A 36 21.79 17.11 2.01
CA ILE A 36 21.00 18.34 2.17
C ILE A 36 21.62 19.16 3.30
N ASP A 37 22.15 20.31 2.99
CA ASP A 37 22.67 21.24 3.99
C ASP A 37 21.56 22.11 4.61
N ALA A 38 21.92 22.88 5.65
CA ALA A 38 20.96 23.73 6.37
C ALA A 38 20.29 24.80 5.48
N ALA A 39 21.01 25.32 4.48
CA ALA A 39 20.45 26.33 3.56
C ALA A 39 19.39 25.70 2.64
N HIS A 40 19.66 24.50 2.14
CA HIS A 40 18.71 23.74 1.33
C HIS A 40 17.49 23.30 2.16
N TRP A 41 17.65 22.83 3.39
CA TRP A 41 16.54 22.52 4.28
C TRP A 41 15.64 23.75 4.51
N LYS A 42 16.24 24.91 4.81
CA LYS A 42 15.49 26.17 4.96
C LYS A 42 14.66 26.48 3.70
N LYS A 43 15.26 26.29 2.51
CA LYS A 43 14.55 26.51 1.24
C LYS A 43 13.37 25.53 1.07
N LEU A 44 13.58 24.24 1.37
CA LEU A 44 12.55 23.21 1.25
C LEU A 44 11.36 23.46 2.19
N PHE A 45 11.60 23.83 3.45
CA PHE A 45 10.54 24.22 4.37
C PHE A 45 9.82 25.51 3.92
N THR A 46 10.54 26.45 3.32
CA THR A 46 9.91 27.64 2.72
C THR A 46 9.00 27.25 1.55
N GLN A 47 9.42 26.31 0.70
CA GLN A 47 8.58 25.78 -0.38
C GLN A 47 7.32 25.11 0.17
N ALA A 48 7.45 24.29 1.23
CA ALA A 48 6.32 23.65 1.88
C ALA A 48 5.29 24.66 2.42
N ARG A 49 5.76 25.73 3.09
CA ARG A 49 4.89 26.82 3.56
C ARG A 49 4.24 27.58 2.40
N THR A 50 5.00 27.85 1.34
CA THR A 50 4.46 28.51 0.13
C THR A 50 3.37 27.68 -0.55
N ALA A 51 3.52 26.36 -0.55
CA ALA A 51 2.52 25.41 -1.02
C ALA A 51 1.32 25.25 -0.05
N LYS A 52 1.32 25.99 1.07
CA LYS A 52 0.28 25.93 2.12
C LYS A 52 0.06 24.53 2.67
N LEU A 53 1.15 23.75 2.81
CA LEU A 53 1.08 22.36 3.24
C LEU A 53 0.36 22.18 4.58
N GLU A 54 0.64 23.05 5.57
CA GLU A 54 -0.02 22.99 6.88
C GLU A 54 -1.54 23.15 6.77
N GLN A 55 -1.99 24.08 5.92
CA GLN A 55 -3.43 24.26 5.66
C GLN A 55 -4.04 23.04 4.93
N PHE A 56 -3.32 22.48 3.97
CA PHE A 56 -3.76 21.25 3.29
C PHE A 56 -3.95 20.09 4.27
N VAL A 57 -3.02 19.90 5.21
CA VAL A 57 -3.12 18.86 6.25
C VAL A 57 -4.35 19.11 7.14
N ILE A 58 -4.54 20.35 7.60
CA ILE A 58 -5.72 20.73 8.38
C ILE A 58 -7.01 20.43 7.60
N ASP A 59 -7.08 20.82 6.34
CA ASP A 59 -8.26 20.63 5.50
C ASP A 59 -8.57 19.15 5.25
N MET A 60 -7.54 18.32 5.03
CA MET A 60 -7.67 16.88 4.84
C MET A 60 -8.27 16.21 6.09
N PHE A 61 -7.70 16.48 7.28
CA PHE A 61 -8.21 15.91 8.53
C PHE A 61 -9.56 16.48 8.98
N ALA A 62 -9.92 17.67 8.50
CA ALA A 62 -11.22 18.29 8.77
C ALA A 62 -12.34 17.79 7.84
N GLY A 63 -12.06 16.87 6.91
CA GLY A 63 -13.05 16.34 5.99
C GLY A 63 -13.44 17.27 4.87
N LYS A 64 -12.60 18.27 4.53
CA LYS A 64 -12.84 19.09 3.36
C LYS A 64 -12.59 18.29 2.07
N HIS A 65 -13.21 18.71 0.97
CA HIS A 65 -13.13 18.05 -0.34
C HIS A 65 -11.76 18.29 -1.01
N VAL A 66 -10.71 17.71 -0.41
CA VAL A 66 -9.35 17.79 -0.94
C VAL A 66 -9.13 16.97 -2.21
N ASN A 67 -10.01 15.99 -2.49
CA ASN A 67 -10.13 15.31 -3.78
C ASN A 67 -11.05 16.12 -4.70
N GLN A 68 -10.50 17.18 -5.29
CA GLN A 68 -11.27 18.17 -6.02
C GLN A 68 -11.91 17.66 -7.30
N SER A 69 -11.25 16.74 -8.03
CA SER A 69 -11.76 16.21 -9.31
C SER A 69 -12.98 15.32 -9.14
N GLU A 70 -13.16 14.71 -7.97
CA GLU A 70 -14.31 13.85 -7.64
C GLU A 70 -15.26 14.53 -6.63
N ASP A 71 -14.94 15.77 -6.22
CA ASP A 71 -15.68 16.54 -5.21
C ASP A 71 -15.93 15.74 -3.93
N ARG A 72 -14.87 15.21 -3.32
CA ARG A 72 -14.94 14.33 -2.14
C ARG A 72 -13.86 14.64 -1.11
N PRO A 73 -14.11 14.36 0.16
CA PRO A 73 -13.04 14.26 1.15
C PRO A 73 -12.09 13.10 0.85
N ALA A 74 -10.89 13.10 1.47
CA ALA A 74 -9.98 11.98 1.52
C ALA A 74 -9.74 11.62 2.99
N LEU A 75 -10.61 10.77 3.56
CA LEU A 75 -10.71 10.52 5.00
C LEU A 75 -10.32 9.09 5.40
N HIS A 76 -9.34 8.49 4.72
CA HIS A 76 -8.76 7.23 5.19
C HIS A 76 -8.26 7.30 6.64
N SER A 77 -7.86 8.49 7.13
CA SER A 77 -7.50 8.73 8.53
C SER A 77 -8.66 8.54 9.51
N ALA A 78 -9.92 8.76 9.11
CA ALA A 78 -11.08 8.49 9.96
C ALA A 78 -11.25 7.00 10.26
N LEU A 79 -10.86 6.13 9.31
CA LEU A 79 -10.94 4.67 9.46
C LEU A 79 -10.01 4.10 10.54
N ARG A 80 -9.03 4.88 10.96
CA ARG A 80 -8.03 4.52 11.99
C ARG A 80 -8.02 5.50 13.17
N ASN A 81 -9.05 6.36 13.25
CA ASN A 81 -9.22 7.31 14.36
C ASN A 81 -9.76 6.63 15.62
N LEU A 82 -8.86 6.04 16.40
CA LEU A 82 -9.20 5.33 17.64
C LEU A 82 -9.58 6.27 18.79
N SER A 83 -9.36 7.58 18.68
CA SER A 83 -9.83 8.55 19.66
C SER A 83 -11.36 8.67 19.68
N LYS A 84 -12.02 8.21 18.60
CA LYS A 84 -13.45 8.34 18.36
C LYS A 84 -13.97 9.80 18.38
N SER A 85 -13.06 10.78 18.32
CA SER A 85 -13.43 12.18 18.14
C SER A 85 -14.21 12.33 16.84
N PRO A 86 -15.24 13.18 16.78
CA PRO A 86 -16.05 13.38 15.57
C PRO A 86 -15.19 13.77 14.38
N VAL A 87 -15.48 13.16 13.22
CA VAL A 87 -14.93 13.53 11.93
C VAL A 87 -16.10 13.84 11.01
N LEU A 88 -16.15 15.07 10.51
CA LEU A 88 -17.31 15.56 9.77
C LEU A 88 -17.10 15.45 8.27
N VAL A 89 -18.09 14.90 7.58
CA VAL A 89 -18.26 14.96 6.11
C VAL A 89 -19.58 15.67 5.85
N ASP A 90 -19.53 16.83 5.22
CA ASP A 90 -20.73 17.65 4.93
C ASP A 90 -21.63 17.88 6.16
N GLY A 91 -21.00 18.08 7.31
CA GLY A 91 -21.65 18.33 8.60
C GLY A 91 -22.15 17.09 9.32
N GLN A 92 -21.96 15.88 8.76
CA GLN A 92 -22.33 14.61 9.40
C GLN A 92 -21.11 13.92 9.99
N ASP A 93 -21.21 13.45 11.24
CA ASP A 93 -20.16 12.66 11.87
C ASP A 93 -20.13 11.23 11.30
N VAL A 94 -19.01 10.83 10.72
CA VAL A 94 -18.82 9.50 10.13
C VAL A 94 -18.36 8.44 11.13
N MET A 95 -17.91 8.83 12.32
CA MET A 95 -17.31 7.92 13.32
C MET A 95 -18.29 6.88 13.87
N PRO A 96 -19.58 7.16 14.07
CA PRO A 96 -20.55 6.13 14.47
C PRO A 96 -20.62 4.97 13.47
N ALA A 97 -20.68 5.26 12.17
CA ALA A 97 -20.73 4.24 11.12
C ALA A 97 -19.42 3.44 11.01
N VAL A 98 -18.27 4.11 11.15
CA VAL A 98 -16.95 3.44 11.20
C VAL A 98 -16.89 2.49 12.40
N SER A 99 -17.33 2.94 13.58
CA SER A 99 -17.34 2.14 14.81
C SER A 99 -18.26 0.92 14.70
N GLU A 100 -19.40 1.06 14.03
CA GLU A 100 -20.33 -0.06 13.76
C GLU A 100 -19.65 -1.13 12.90
N VAL A 101 -18.93 -0.73 11.86
CA VAL A 101 -18.19 -1.69 11.02
C VAL A 101 -17.11 -2.41 11.83
N TRP A 102 -16.36 -1.74 12.71
CA TRP A 102 -15.39 -2.38 13.58
C TRP A 102 -16.06 -3.42 14.51
N GLN A 103 -17.19 -3.09 15.12
CA GLN A 103 -17.94 -4.02 15.97
C GLN A 103 -18.41 -5.25 15.19
N ARG A 104 -18.87 -5.07 13.96
CA ARG A 104 -19.28 -6.17 13.08
C ARG A 104 -18.11 -7.07 12.69
N ILE A 105 -16.91 -6.48 12.43
CA ILE A 105 -15.69 -7.24 12.15
C ILE A 105 -15.29 -8.08 13.37
N ASP A 106 -15.28 -7.50 14.57
CA ASP A 106 -14.99 -8.23 15.81
C ASP A 106 -15.97 -9.38 16.04
N ALA A 107 -17.26 -9.13 15.90
CA ALA A 107 -18.30 -10.16 16.01
C ALA A 107 -18.12 -11.27 14.97
N LEU A 108 -17.70 -10.95 13.73
CA LEU A 108 -17.42 -11.94 12.70
C LEU A 108 -16.23 -12.82 13.06
N CYS A 109 -15.16 -12.26 13.60
CA CYS A 109 -14.00 -13.01 14.05
C CYS A 109 -14.40 -14.12 15.04
N ASN A 110 -15.37 -13.87 15.90
CA ASN A 110 -15.85 -14.83 16.87
C ASN A 110 -16.81 -15.88 16.29
N LYS A 111 -17.45 -15.59 15.15
CA LYS A 111 -18.40 -16.51 14.49
C LYS A 111 -17.72 -17.56 13.58
N TRP A 112 -16.53 -17.28 13.04
CA TRP A 112 -15.88 -18.17 12.09
C TRP A 112 -15.12 -19.30 12.80
N VAL A 113 -15.87 -20.32 13.19
CA VAL A 113 -15.33 -21.57 13.75
C VAL A 113 -15.34 -22.64 12.65
N GLY A 114 -14.24 -23.39 12.51
CA GLY A 114 -14.12 -24.45 11.50
C GLY A 114 -13.93 -23.98 10.05
N VAL A 115 -13.70 -22.70 9.83
CA VAL A 115 -13.29 -22.15 8.53
C VAL A 115 -11.82 -22.49 8.30
N THR A 116 -11.52 -23.17 7.19
CA THR A 116 -10.15 -23.57 6.86
C THR A 116 -9.54 -22.73 5.75
N ASP A 117 -10.38 -22.18 4.86
CA ASP A 117 -9.94 -21.43 3.69
C ASP A 117 -10.74 -20.14 3.54
N VAL A 118 -10.06 -19.06 3.23
CA VAL A 118 -10.66 -17.78 2.89
C VAL A 118 -10.15 -17.35 1.52
N ILE A 119 -11.05 -17.22 0.56
CA ILE A 119 -10.72 -16.69 -0.76
C ILE A 119 -11.07 -15.22 -0.78
N HIS A 120 -10.05 -14.37 -0.74
CA HIS A 120 -10.17 -12.91 -0.84
C HIS A 120 -10.04 -12.51 -2.30
N ILE A 121 -11.13 -12.02 -2.89
CA ILE A 121 -11.19 -11.61 -4.29
C ILE A 121 -11.22 -10.09 -4.38
N GLY A 122 -10.13 -9.50 -4.84
CA GLY A 122 -10.00 -8.06 -4.99
C GLY A 122 -8.75 -7.71 -5.79
N ILE A 123 -8.71 -6.55 -6.42
CA ILE A 123 -7.60 -6.11 -7.26
C ILE A 123 -7.11 -4.72 -6.84
N GLY A 124 -5.84 -4.41 -7.06
CA GLY A 124 -5.26 -3.12 -6.72
C GLY A 124 -5.32 -2.83 -5.22
N GLY A 125 -5.92 -1.72 -4.81
CA GLY A 125 -6.06 -1.36 -3.39
C GLY A 125 -6.86 -2.34 -2.56
N SER A 126 -7.71 -3.14 -3.19
CA SER A 126 -8.45 -4.23 -2.53
C SER A 126 -7.60 -5.50 -2.33
N ASP A 127 -6.39 -5.57 -2.88
CA ASP A 127 -5.46 -6.70 -2.76
C ASP A 127 -4.15 -6.31 -2.04
N PHE A 128 -3.43 -5.29 -2.54
CA PHE A 128 -2.05 -5.01 -2.09
C PHE A 128 -1.93 -4.71 -0.60
N GLY A 129 -2.81 -3.89 -0.04
CA GLY A 129 -2.78 -3.55 1.39
C GLY A 129 -3.05 -4.76 2.29
N PRO A 130 -4.18 -5.45 2.12
CA PRO A 130 -4.47 -6.67 2.88
C PRO A 130 -3.42 -7.77 2.72
N ARG A 131 -2.94 -8.03 1.49
CA ARG A 131 -1.93 -9.04 1.22
C ARG A 131 -0.61 -8.70 1.90
N LEU A 132 -0.12 -7.46 1.77
CA LEU A 132 1.06 -6.99 2.49
C LEU A 132 0.94 -7.23 4.00
N ALA A 133 -0.20 -6.87 4.59
CA ALA A 133 -0.38 -7.02 6.02
C ALA A 133 -0.43 -8.50 6.46
N ILE A 134 -1.10 -9.37 5.70
CA ILE A 134 -1.14 -10.81 5.97
C ILE A 134 0.26 -11.41 5.86
N GLU A 135 1.00 -11.13 4.79
CA GLU A 135 2.35 -11.67 4.57
C GLU A 135 3.34 -11.12 5.63
N ALA A 136 3.27 -9.84 5.96
CA ALA A 136 4.16 -9.24 6.96
C ALA A 136 3.92 -9.83 8.35
N LEU A 137 2.66 -9.92 8.79
CA LEU A 137 2.30 -10.38 10.13
C LEU A 137 2.51 -11.90 10.32
N ALA A 138 2.55 -12.68 9.24
CA ALA A 138 2.88 -14.10 9.30
C ALA A 138 4.30 -14.38 9.83
N HIS A 139 5.19 -13.40 9.75
CA HIS A 139 6.58 -13.50 10.19
C HIS A 139 6.81 -12.96 11.62
N VAL A 140 5.78 -12.37 12.25
CA VAL A 140 5.94 -11.68 13.53
C VAL A 140 5.85 -12.67 14.70
N PRO A 141 6.89 -12.79 15.54
CA PRO A 141 6.83 -13.62 16.74
C PRO A 141 5.68 -13.20 17.66
N GLY A 142 4.97 -14.17 18.23
CA GLY A 142 3.87 -13.91 19.15
C GLY A 142 2.54 -13.53 18.49
N ILE A 143 2.49 -13.33 17.17
CA ILE A 143 1.23 -13.22 16.43
C ILE A 143 0.83 -14.60 15.92
N GLU A 144 -0.19 -15.18 16.53
CA GLU A 144 -0.67 -16.50 16.16
C GLU A 144 -1.73 -16.43 15.07
N SER A 145 -1.53 -17.21 14.01
CA SER A 145 -2.56 -17.44 13.00
C SER A 145 -3.71 -18.24 13.59
N ARG A 146 -4.94 -17.87 13.27
CA ARG A 146 -6.15 -18.60 13.64
C ARG A 146 -6.38 -19.86 12.80
N GLY A 147 -5.36 -20.29 12.03
CA GLY A 147 -5.35 -21.54 11.29
C GLY A 147 -6.08 -21.54 9.94
N MET A 148 -6.58 -20.40 9.50
CA MET A 148 -7.17 -20.25 8.17
C MET A 148 -6.08 -20.02 7.12
N ARG A 149 -6.28 -20.61 5.93
CA ARG A 149 -5.44 -20.31 4.76
C ARG A 149 -6.06 -19.15 3.99
N MET A 150 -5.36 -18.01 3.94
CA MET A 150 -5.76 -16.88 3.13
C MET A 150 -5.28 -17.04 1.70
N HIS A 151 -6.21 -17.03 0.75
CA HIS A 151 -5.97 -17.08 -0.68
C HIS A 151 -6.35 -15.76 -1.30
N PHE A 152 -5.39 -15.07 -1.92
CA PHE A 152 -5.63 -13.80 -2.59
C PHE A 152 -5.79 -14.03 -4.10
N LEU A 153 -6.98 -13.75 -4.62
CA LEU A 153 -7.32 -13.90 -6.03
C LEU A 153 -7.57 -12.52 -6.65
N ALA A 154 -6.56 -11.96 -7.28
CA ALA A 154 -6.62 -10.62 -7.85
C ALA A 154 -6.74 -10.62 -9.39
N ASN A 155 -5.87 -11.39 -10.07
CA ASN A 155 -5.82 -11.41 -11.52
C ASN A 155 -6.96 -12.25 -12.12
N ILE A 156 -7.38 -11.90 -13.34
CA ILE A 156 -8.35 -12.66 -14.13
C ILE A 156 -7.73 -13.92 -14.77
N ASP A 157 -6.39 -14.05 -14.75
CA ASP A 157 -5.71 -15.26 -15.19
C ASP A 157 -6.14 -16.45 -14.33
N THR A 158 -6.64 -17.49 -15.00
CA THR A 158 -7.19 -18.67 -14.33
C THR A 158 -6.13 -19.58 -13.69
N ALA A 159 -4.84 -19.34 -13.91
CA ALA A 159 -3.78 -20.17 -13.32
C ALA A 159 -3.79 -20.09 -11.78
N GLU A 160 -3.85 -18.88 -11.23
CA GLU A 160 -3.96 -18.67 -9.77
C GLU A 160 -5.27 -19.22 -9.22
N LEU A 161 -6.39 -18.98 -9.91
CA LEU A 161 -7.69 -19.53 -9.55
C LEU A 161 -7.64 -21.07 -9.46
N ALA A 162 -7.06 -21.74 -10.45
CA ALA A 162 -6.95 -23.21 -10.46
C ALA A 162 -6.14 -23.74 -9.27
N LEU A 163 -5.02 -23.09 -8.93
CA LEU A 163 -4.19 -23.45 -7.78
C LEU A 163 -4.94 -23.29 -6.45
N ILE A 164 -5.69 -22.20 -6.29
CA ILE A 164 -6.48 -21.92 -5.10
C ILE A 164 -7.58 -23.00 -4.95
N LEU A 165 -8.36 -23.24 -6.01
CA LEU A 165 -9.49 -24.16 -5.97
C LEU A 165 -9.06 -25.63 -5.78
N ALA A 166 -7.85 -25.99 -6.22
CA ALA A 166 -7.28 -27.33 -5.97
C ALA A 166 -6.89 -27.58 -4.50
N ARG A 167 -6.66 -26.50 -3.72
CA ARG A 167 -6.21 -26.58 -2.32
C ARG A 167 -7.33 -26.31 -1.32
N ALA A 168 -8.30 -25.48 -1.70
CA ALA A 168 -9.39 -25.07 -0.82
C ALA A 168 -10.43 -26.17 -0.62
N GLN A 169 -11.01 -26.20 0.58
CA GLN A 169 -12.05 -27.17 0.96
C GLN A 169 -13.45 -26.52 0.83
N PRO A 170 -14.30 -26.93 -0.13
CA PRO A 170 -15.55 -26.20 -0.44
C PRO A 170 -16.45 -25.96 0.77
N ASN A 171 -16.64 -26.96 1.63
CA ASN A 171 -17.57 -26.88 2.77
C ASN A 171 -17.10 -25.96 3.91
N SER A 172 -15.79 -25.72 4.02
CA SER A 172 -15.16 -24.87 5.04
C SER A 172 -14.52 -23.61 4.47
N THR A 173 -14.80 -23.31 3.20
CA THR A 173 -14.33 -22.07 2.53
C THR A 173 -15.30 -20.91 2.77
N ARG A 174 -14.74 -19.70 2.97
CA ARG A 174 -15.45 -18.44 2.90
C ARG A 174 -14.86 -17.57 1.80
N VAL A 175 -15.70 -16.77 1.16
CA VAL A 175 -15.33 -15.92 0.02
C VAL A 175 -15.62 -14.47 0.37
N ILE A 176 -14.60 -13.62 0.31
CA ILE A 176 -14.73 -12.17 0.55
C ILE A 176 -14.53 -11.47 -0.79
N ILE A 177 -15.58 -10.88 -1.32
CA ILE A 177 -15.56 -10.14 -2.60
C ILE A 177 -15.38 -8.66 -2.28
N VAL A 178 -14.24 -8.10 -2.67
CA VAL A 178 -13.84 -6.73 -2.33
C VAL A 178 -13.79 -5.86 -3.57
N SER A 179 -14.76 -4.97 -3.72
CA SER A 179 -14.83 -4.02 -4.82
C SER A 179 -15.66 -2.80 -4.44
N LYS A 180 -15.09 -1.60 -4.51
CA LYS A 180 -15.79 -0.35 -4.15
C LYS A 180 -17.09 -0.18 -4.94
N SER A 181 -17.02 -0.32 -6.27
CA SER A 181 -18.19 -0.19 -7.16
C SER A 181 -19.01 -1.47 -7.29
N PHE A 182 -18.43 -2.62 -6.92
CA PHE A 182 -18.95 -3.97 -7.19
C PHE A 182 -19.19 -4.26 -8.68
N THR A 183 -18.48 -3.54 -9.56
CA THR A 183 -18.58 -3.66 -11.03
C THR A 183 -17.24 -3.98 -11.70
N THR A 184 -16.16 -4.12 -10.91
CA THR A 184 -14.82 -4.46 -11.43
C THR A 184 -14.89 -5.83 -12.11
N LEU A 185 -14.54 -5.88 -13.39
CA LEU A 185 -14.71 -7.07 -14.24
C LEU A 185 -13.97 -8.28 -13.67
N GLU A 186 -12.67 -8.12 -13.36
CA GLU A 186 -11.82 -9.18 -12.81
C GLU A 186 -12.40 -9.78 -11.52
N THR A 187 -12.84 -8.90 -10.60
CA THR A 187 -13.42 -9.31 -9.32
C THR A 187 -14.74 -10.07 -9.54
N THR A 188 -15.62 -9.59 -10.42
CA THR A 188 -16.91 -10.23 -10.65
C THR A 188 -16.79 -11.56 -11.40
N MET A 189 -15.84 -11.66 -12.35
CA MET A 189 -15.58 -12.91 -13.07
C MET A 189 -15.00 -13.97 -12.14
N ASN A 190 -14.00 -13.62 -11.34
CA ASN A 190 -13.41 -14.50 -10.34
C ASN A 190 -14.46 -14.96 -9.30
N ALA A 191 -15.30 -14.04 -8.81
CA ALA A 191 -16.36 -14.37 -7.88
C ALA A 191 -17.38 -15.38 -8.47
N LYS A 192 -17.79 -15.19 -9.72
CA LYS A 192 -18.66 -16.14 -10.43
C LYS A 192 -18.01 -17.52 -10.59
N ALA A 193 -16.72 -17.56 -10.92
CA ALA A 193 -15.98 -18.80 -11.07
C ALA A 193 -15.88 -19.56 -9.73
N VAL A 194 -15.62 -18.87 -8.62
CA VAL A 194 -15.60 -19.48 -7.28
C VAL A 194 -16.98 -19.98 -6.87
N VAL A 195 -18.05 -19.22 -7.14
CA VAL A 195 -19.44 -19.67 -6.88
C VAL A 195 -19.78 -20.92 -7.69
N ALA A 196 -19.40 -20.97 -8.97
CA ALA A 196 -19.61 -22.16 -9.81
C ALA A 196 -18.82 -23.37 -9.27
N TRP A 197 -17.60 -23.16 -8.78
CA TRP A 197 -16.82 -24.21 -8.12
C TRP A 197 -17.53 -24.76 -6.87
N LEU A 198 -18.04 -23.89 -6.00
CA LEU A 198 -18.84 -24.32 -4.84
C LEU A 198 -20.06 -25.15 -5.22
N GLN A 199 -20.80 -24.71 -6.28
CA GLN A 199 -21.96 -25.43 -6.82
C GLN A 199 -21.56 -26.82 -7.33
N ASN A 200 -20.53 -26.89 -8.16
CA ASN A 200 -20.02 -28.13 -8.74
C ASN A 200 -19.46 -29.09 -7.70
N SER A 201 -19.02 -28.58 -6.54
CA SER A 201 -18.56 -29.34 -5.38
C SER A 201 -19.71 -29.87 -4.50
N GLY A 202 -20.97 -29.64 -4.88
CA GLY A 202 -22.15 -30.15 -4.17
C GLY A 202 -22.63 -29.25 -3.03
N CYS A 203 -22.14 -28.02 -2.88
CA CYS A 203 -22.63 -27.08 -1.89
C CYS A 203 -24.07 -26.65 -2.25
N THR A 204 -24.97 -26.70 -1.27
CA THR A 204 -26.36 -26.22 -1.43
C THR A 204 -26.40 -24.70 -1.56
N LYS A 205 -27.48 -24.17 -2.15
CA LYS A 205 -27.68 -22.70 -2.26
C LYS A 205 -27.55 -21.99 -0.91
N GLY A 206 -28.09 -22.56 0.17
CA GLY A 206 -27.98 -21.99 1.50
C GLY A 206 -26.56 -22.03 2.08
N GLN A 207 -25.75 -23.05 1.75
CA GLN A 207 -24.34 -23.08 2.14
C GLN A 207 -23.53 -22.01 1.38
N ILE A 208 -23.78 -21.85 0.08
CA ILE A 208 -23.14 -20.82 -0.74
C ILE A 208 -23.48 -19.44 -0.23
N ALA A 209 -24.79 -19.13 0.00
CA ALA A 209 -25.19 -17.83 0.54
C ALA A 209 -24.47 -17.47 1.84
N ARG A 210 -24.37 -18.42 2.79
CA ARG A 210 -23.63 -18.25 4.04
C ARG A 210 -22.11 -18.16 3.88
N SER A 211 -21.56 -18.59 2.76
CA SER A 211 -20.09 -18.52 2.50
C SER A 211 -19.65 -17.22 1.83
N LEU A 212 -20.58 -16.45 1.27
CA LEU A 212 -20.27 -15.22 0.52
C LEU A 212 -20.34 -13.98 1.42
N PHE A 213 -19.31 -13.17 1.34
CA PHE A 213 -19.17 -11.88 2.02
C PHE A 213 -18.78 -10.82 1.00
N ALA A 214 -19.22 -9.59 1.20
CA ALA A 214 -18.81 -8.46 0.38
C ALA A 214 -18.22 -7.31 1.21
N VAL A 215 -17.24 -6.64 0.64
CA VAL A 215 -16.73 -5.35 1.10
C VAL A 215 -16.91 -4.35 -0.03
N THR A 216 -17.86 -3.42 0.12
CA THR A 216 -18.26 -2.55 -0.99
C THR A 216 -18.93 -1.26 -0.50
N ALA A 217 -18.86 -0.20 -1.34
CA ALA A 217 -19.71 0.98 -1.21
C ALA A 217 -21.07 0.81 -1.93
N ASN A 218 -21.19 -0.19 -2.82
CA ASN A 218 -22.39 -0.45 -3.61
C ASN A 218 -23.19 -1.65 -3.07
N ILE A 219 -23.88 -1.44 -1.95
CA ILE A 219 -24.70 -2.47 -1.28
C ILE A 219 -25.76 -3.08 -2.22
N PRO A 220 -26.51 -2.30 -3.05
CA PRO A 220 -27.48 -2.86 -3.96
C PRO A 220 -26.88 -3.87 -4.95
N ALA A 221 -25.70 -3.60 -5.50
CA ALA A 221 -25.04 -4.50 -6.42
C ALA A 221 -24.59 -5.81 -5.75
N ALA A 222 -24.09 -5.76 -4.51
CA ALA A 222 -23.75 -6.94 -3.73
C ALA A 222 -24.98 -7.80 -3.40
N LYS A 223 -26.11 -7.19 -3.02
CA LYS A 223 -27.39 -7.90 -2.85
C LYS A 223 -27.85 -8.54 -4.17
N GLY A 224 -27.72 -7.82 -5.29
CA GLY A 224 -28.04 -8.34 -6.63
C GLY A 224 -27.18 -9.53 -7.05
N PHE A 225 -25.96 -9.65 -6.53
CA PHE A 225 -25.08 -10.81 -6.71
C PHE A 225 -25.53 -12.03 -5.86
N GLY A 226 -26.38 -11.84 -4.88
CA GLY A 226 -26.89 -12.89 -3.99
C GLY A 226 -26.21 -12.94 -2.62
N ILE A 227 -25.57 -11.86 -2.18
CA ILE A 227 -24.95 -11.76 -0.86
C ILE A 227 -25.99 -11.24 0.14
N GLU A 228 -26.12 -11.93 1.26
CA GLU A 228 -27.03 -11.55 2.33
C GLU A 228 -26.57 -10.23 2.99
N GLU A 229 -27.50 -9.36 3.37
CA GLU A 229 -27.20 -8.01 3.86
C GLU A 229 -26.28 -8.01 5.07
N GLU A 230 -26.46 -8.96 5.96
CA GLU A 230 -25.62 -9.15 7.15
C GLU A 230 -24.17 -9.50 6.84
N ASN A 231 -23.89 -10.02 5.64
CA ASN A 231 -22.56 -10.37 5.14
C ASN A 231 -21.93 -9.25 4.29
N ILE A 232 -22.58 -8.10 4.17
CA ILE A 232 -22.07 -6.93 3.43
C ILE A 232 -21.42 -5.96 4.42
N TYR A 233 -20.14 -5.71 4.27
CA TYR A 233 -19.34 -4.77 5.06
C TYR A 233 -19.14 -3.50 4.24
N PRO A 234 -19.79 -2.39 4.59
CA PRO A 234 -19.69 -1.15 3.83
C PRO A 234 -18.34 -0.45 4.06
N PHE A 235 -17.89 0.28 3.06
CA PHE A 235 -16.96 1.39 3.20
C PHE A 235 -17.41 2.53 2.29
N TRP A 236 -16.78 3.69 2.39
CA TRP A 236 -17.36 4.94 1.93
C TRP A 236 -16.65 5.51 0.71
N ASP A 237 -17.32 6.40 0.00
CA ASP A 237 -16.82 7.06 -1.21
C ASP A 237 -15.59 7.94 -0.95
N TRP A 238 -15.47 8.49 0.24
CA TRP A 238 -14.32 9.26 0.69
C TRP A 238 -13.08 8.40 1.00
N VAL A 239 -13.11 7.10 0.75
CA VAL A 239 -11.97 6.18 0.85
C VAL A 239 -11.46 5.85 -0.55
N GLY A 240 -10.26 6.28 -0.88
CA GLY A 240 -9.56 5.84 -2.09
C GLY A 240 -9.13 4.37 -1.99
N GLY A 241 -9.14 3.62 -3.11
CA GLY A 241 -8.80 2.19 -3.12
C GLY A 241 -7.44 1.89 -2.49
N ARG A 242 -6.38 2.59 -2.91
CA ARG A 242 -5.00 2.42 -2.39
C ARG A 242 -4.79 2.88 -0.94
N TYR A 243 -5.78 3.54 -0.35
CA TYR A 243 -5.83 3.98 1.05
C TYR A 243 -6.83 3.17 1.88
N SER A 244 -7.34 2.04 1.39
CA SER A 244 -8.54 1.40 1.95
C SER A 244 -8.27 0.29 2.95
N VAL A 245 -7.03 -0.14 3.16
CA VAL A 245 -6.69 -1.27 4.06
C VAL A 245 -7.18 -1.08 5.50
N TRP A 246 -7.41 0.15 5.92
CA TRP A 246 -7.91 0.55 7.24
C TRP A 246 -9.42 0.34 7.41
N SER A 247 -10.15 0.17 6.31
CA SER A 247 -11.61 -0.11 6.28
C SER A 247 -11.88 -1.61 6.43
N ALA A 248 -13.11 -2.03 6.15
CA ALA A 248 -13.47 -3.44 6.01
C ALA A 248 -12.63 -4.18 4.93
N VAL A 249 -11.91 -3.48 4.06
CA VAL A 249 -10.93 -4.07 3.13
C VAL A 249 -9.84 -4.82 3.89
N GLY A 250 -9.48 -4.38 5.11
CA GLY A 250 -8.55 -5.07 6.01
C GLY A 250 -9.15 -6.23 6.81
N LEU A 251 -10.39 -6.62 6.56
CA LEU A 251 -11.07 -7.75 7.19
C LEU A 251 -10.19 -9.04 7.27
N PRO A 252 -9.41 -9.42 6.22
CA PRO A 252 -8.51 -10.55 6.31
C PRO A 252 -7.56 -10.51 7.51
N ILE A 253 -7.06 -9.34 7.89
CA ILE A 253 -6.12 -9.16 9.03
C ILE A 253 -6.81 -9.59 10.33
N ALA A 254 -8.01 -9.06 10.57
CA ALA A 254 -8.80 -9.39 11.76
C ALA A 254 -9.20 -10.87 11.80
N LEU A 255 -9.57 -11.44 10.66
CA LEU A 255 -9.94 -12.85 10.57
C LEU A 255 -8.75 -13.77 10.83
N GLN A 256 -7.60 -13.49 10.26
CA GLN A 256 -6.40 -14.32 10.35
C GLN A 256 -5.71 -14.23 11.71
N TYR A 257 -5.61 -13.02 12.28
CA TYR A 257 -4.79 -12.75 13.47
C TYR A 257 -5.59 -12.24 14.68
N GLY A 258 -6.91 -12.09 14.53
CA GLY A 258 -7.79 -11.56 15.57
C GLY A 258 -8.01 -10.06 15.47
N PHE A 259 -9.15 -9.62 16.01
CA PHE A 259 -9.54 -8.21 15.93
C PHE A 259 -8.58 -7.28 16.72
N ASN A 260 -7.99 -7.75 17.80
CA ASN A 260 -7.00 -6.96 18.56
C ASN A 260 -5.78 -6.63 17.70
N THR A 261 -5.26 -7.59 16.91
CA THR A 261 -4.16 -7.36 15.98
C THR A 261 -4.52 -6.31 14.92
N PHE A 262 -5.76 -6.35 14.41
CA PHE A 262 -6.25 -5.32 13.50
C PHE A 262 -6.36 -3.95 14.19
N GLN A 263 -6.81 -3.90 15.45
CA GLN A 263 -6.83 -2.65 16.23
C GLN A 263 -5.43 -2.09 16.47
N ASP A 264 -4.44 -2.94 16.77
CA ASP A 264 -3.04 -2.52 16.94
C ASP A 264 -2.48 -1.95 15.62
N PHE A 265 -2.83 -2.57 14.48
CA PHE A 265 -2.49 -2.04 13.17
C PHE A 265 -3.10 -0.64 12.93
N LEU A 266 -4.37 -0.44 13.28
CA LEU A 266 -5.02 0.86 13.23
C LEU A 266 -4.37 1.86 14.21
N ALA A 267 -3.98 1.40 15.40
CA ALA A 267 -3.39 2.26 16.43
C ALA A 267 -2.03 2.83 16.01
N GLY A 268 -1.19 2.02 15.38
CA GLY A 268 0.09 2.50 14.85
C GLY A 268 -0.10 3.56 13.77
N ALA A 269 -1.05 3.34 12.87
CA ALA A 269 -1.39 4.31 11.84
C ALA A 269 -2.00 5.60 12.43
N HIS A 270 -2.87 5.48 13.41
CA HIS A 270 -3.43 6.63 14.13
C HIS A 270 -2.35 7.48 14.82
N ALA A 271 -1.38 6.82 15.47
CA ALA A 271 -0.27 7.52 16.10
C ALA A 271 0.56 8.33 15.08
N MET A 272 0.83 7.78 13.90
CA MET A 272 1.51 8.49 12.82
C MET A 272 0.65 9.62 12.24
N ASP A 273 -0.67 9.47 12.15
CA ASP A 273 -1.57 10.55 11.75
C ASP A 273 -1.57 11.71 12.74
N LEU A 274 -1.58 11.42 14.04
CA LEU A 274 -1.47 12.46 15.06
C LEU A 274 -0.15 13.21 14.98
N HIS A 275 0.95 12.49 14.71
CA HIS A 275 2.25 13.11 14.44
C HIS A 275 2.19 14.00 13.19
N PHE A 276 1.70 13.48 12.07
CA PHE A 276 1.59 14.24 10.82
C PHE A 276 0.75 15.50 10.95
N LYS A 277 -0.36 15.42 11.69
CA LYS A 277 -1.29 16.53 11.90
C LYS A 277 -0.73 17.62 12.79
N ASN A 278 0.06 17.28 13.82
CA ASN A 278 0.38 18.17 14.93
C ASN A 278 1.84 18.62 14.98
N ALA A 279 2.77 17.84 14.39
CA ALA A 279 4.19 18.19 14.43
C ALA A 279 4.51 19.40 13.51
N PRO A 280 5.42 20.28 13.93
CA PRO A 280 5.93 21.32 13.04
C PRO A 280 6.63 20.68 11.83
N LEU A 281 6.65 21.39 10.69
CA LEU A 281 7.18 20.85 9.43
C LEU A 281 8.60 20.27 9.57
N GLU A 282 9.43 20.94 10.38
CA GLU A 282 10.83 20.57 10.62
C GLU A 282 11.04 19.28 11.41
N GLU A 283 10.00 18.81 12.10
CA GLU A 283 10.03 17.59 12.92
C GLU A 283 9.10 16.50 12.35
N ASN A 284 8.35 16.84 11.33
CA ASN A 284 7.29 15.99 10.75
C ASN A 284 7.87 14.94 9.80
N LEU A 285 7.94 13.67 10.21
CA LEU A 285 8.60 12.60 9.43
C LEU A 285 8.06 12.45 8.01
N PRO A 286 6.74 12.34 7.76
CA PRO A 286 6.19 12.32 6.41
C PRO A 286 6.62 13.52 5.54
N VAL A 287 6.65 14.71 6.13
CA VAL A 287 7.06 15.95 5.44
C VAL A 287 8.54 15.92 5.12
N ILE A 288 9.40 15.61 6.09
CA ILE A 288 10.85 15.51 5.89
C ILE A 288 11.16 14.53 4.78
N MET A 289 10.53 13.35 4.79
CA MET A 289 10.72 12.30 3.80
C MET A 289 10.25 12.72 2.40
N ALA A 290 9.15 13.46 2.30
CA ALA A 290 8.70 14.05 1.04
C ALA A 290 9.68 15.11 0.51
N LEU A 291 10.20 15.95 1.40
CA LEU A 291 11.16 17.00 1.04
C LEU A 291 12.51 16.44 0.58
N THR A 292 12.97 15.30 1.12
CA THR A 292 14.19 14.64 0.60
C THR A 292 14.01 14.23 -0.86
N LEU A 293 12.87 13.63 -1.22
CA LEU A 293 12.58 13.25 -2.60
C LEU A 293 12.46 14.48 -3.52
N LEU A 294 11.74 15.51 -3.09
CA LEU A 294 11.63 16.77 -3.84
C LEU A 294 13.02 17.39 -4.12
N TYR A 295 13.90 17.41 -3.11
CA TYR A 295 15.27 17.88 -3.27
C TYR A 295 16.04 17.08 -4.31
N GLN A 296 15.94 15.76 -4.29
CA GLN A 296 16.64 14.92 -5.27
C GLN A 296 16.07 15.12 -6.69
N GLN A 297 14.79 15.33 -6.84
CA GLN A 297 14.18 15.68 -8.13
C GLN A 297 14.67 17.05 -8.63
N GLU A 298 14.81 18.03 -7.76
CA GLU A 298 15.29 19.37 -8.14
C GLU A 298 16.78 19.35 -8.47
N LYS A 299 17.60 18.70 -7.66
CA LYS A 299 19.07 18.67 -7.75
C LYS A 299 19.56 17.70 -8.81
N ASN A 300 19.16 16.44 -8.70
CA ASN A 300 19.69 15.32 -9.46
C ASN A 300 18.77 14.87 -10.60
N LYS A 301 17.59 15.53 -10.79
CA LYS A 301 16.61 15.22 -11.84
C LYS A 301 16.15 13.77 -11.81
N VAL A 302 16.07 13.17 -10.63
CA VAL A 302 15.75 11.75 -10.47
C VAL A 302 14.40 11.40 -11.08
N LYS A 303 14.34 10.23 -11.73
CA LYS A 303 13.16 9.68 -12.40
C LYS A 303 12.68 8.37 -11.77
N ALA A 304 13.51 7.77 -10.94
CA ALA A 304 13.22 6.54 -10.23
C ALA A 304 13.59 6.69 -8.76
N TYR A 305 12.99 5.84 -7.94
CA TYR A 305 13.18 5.79 -6.50
C TYR A 305 13.01 4.34 -6.04
N ALA A 306 13.85 3.89 -5.13
CA ALA A 306 13.82 2.52 -4.62
C ALA A 306 13.44 2.47 -3.14
N ALA A 307 12.55 1.55 -2.77
CA ALA A 307 12.26 1.19 -1.38
C ALA A 307 12.79 -0.22 -1.12
N ILE A 308 13.73 -0.34 -0.20
CA ILE A 308 14.46 -1.60 0.03
C ILE A 308 14.37 -1.97 1.51
N PRO A 309 13.33 -2.74 1.90
CA PRO A 309 13.22 -3.22 3.27
C PRO A 309 14.21 -4.35 3.53
N TYR A 310 15.05 -4.20 4.55
CA TYR A 310 15.90 -5.28 5.06
C TYR A 310 15.12 -6.13 6.07
N ALA A 311 14.03 -6.68 5.59
CA ALA A 311 13.12 -7.60 6.28
C ALA A 311 12.28 -8.33 5.23
N ASP A 312 12.40 -9.66 5.13
CA ASP A 312 11.60 -10.47 4.18
C ASP A 312 10.10 -10.32 4.38
N ALA A 313 9.67 -10.13 5.62
CA ALA A 313 8.30 -9.82 5.99
C ALA A 313 7.71 -8.59 5.25
N LEU A 314 8.56 -7.70 4.76
CA LEU A 314 8.16 -6.50 4.02
C LEU A 314 8.40 -6.61 2.51
N ASP A 315 8.59 -7.80 1.94
CA ASP A 315 8.81 -7.96 0.48
C ASP A 315 7.63 -7.46 -0.37
N TRP A 316 6.42 -7.49 0.18
CA TRP A 316 5.23 -6.91 -0.47
C TRP A 316 5.13 -5.38 -0.34
N PHE A 317 5.93 -4.76 0.54
CA PHE A 317 5.88 -3.31 0.77
C PHE A 317 6.20 -2.49 -0.50
N PRO A 318 7.26 -2.77 -1.28
CA PRO A 318 7.51 -2.03 -2.51
C PRO A 318 6.38 -2.15 -3.54
N LYS A 319 5.71 -3.30 -3.63
CA LYS A 319 4.57 -3.50 -4.55
C LYS A 319 3.35 -2.66 -4.16
N TRP A 320 3.05 -2.59 -2.86
CA TRP A 320 2.02 -1.71 -2.32
C TRP A 320 2.38 -0.23 -2.55
N LEU A 321 3.63 0.15 -2.31
CA LEU A 321 4.13 1.51 -2.50
C LEU A 321 4.09 1.95 -3.97
N GLN A 322 4.32 1.05 -4.92
CA GLN A 322 4.17 1.33 -6.35
C GLN A 322 2.77 1.89 -6.64
N GLN A 323 1.73 1.23 -6.16
CA GLN A 323 0.37 1.73 -6.34
C GLN A 323 0.17 3.04 -5.58
N LEU A 324 0.57 3.10 -4.32
CA LEU A 324 0.39 4.29 -3.50
C LEU A 324 0.97 5.54 -4.16
N ASP A 325 2.23 5.51 -4.55
CA ASP A 325 2.92 6.69 -5.09
C ASP A 325 2.54 6.99 -6.54
N MET A 326 2.64 5.98 -7.42
CA MET A 326 2.50 6.21 -8.86
C MET A 326 1.06 6.46 -9.27
N GLU A 327 0.08 5.82 -8.63
CA GLU A 327 -1.33 6.09 -8.91
C GLU A 327 -1.78 7.42 -8.28
N SER A 328 -1.27 7.78 -7.09
CA SER A 328 -1.60 9.04 -6.43
C SER A 328 -1.04 10.24 -7.19
N ASN A 329 0.25 10.19 -7.54
CA ASN A 329 1.00 11.36 -7.98
C ASN A 329 1.63 11.22 -9.38
N GLY A 330 1.36 10.13 -10.09
CA GLY A 330 1.85 9.89 -11.45
C GLY A 330 1.02 10.65 -12.50
N LYS A 331 0.96 11.97 -12.41
CA LYS A 331 0.11 12.84 -13.24
C LYS A 331 0.93 13.92 -13.93
N SER A 332 0.51 14.33 -15.11
CA SER A 332 1.18 15.33 -15.94
C SER A 332 0.63 16.74 -15.77
N VAL A 333 -0.51 16.87 -15.08
CA VAL A 333 -1.16 18.17 -14.82
C VAL A 333 -1.47 18.32 -13.33
N ASP A 334 -1.47 19.57 -12.87
CA ASP A 334 -1.83 19.94 -11.52
C ASP A 334 -3.36 20.09 -11.35
N ARG A 335 -3.80 20.47 -10.15
CA ARG A 335 -5.22 20.70 -9.82
C ARG A 335 -5.88 21.80 -10.64
N ASP A 336 -5.08 22.71 -11.22
CA ASP A 336 -5.53 23.82 -12.07
C ASP A 336 -5.48 23.47 -13.56
N GLY A 337 -5.11 22.20 -13.93
CA GLY A 337 -4.96 21.73 -15.29
C GLY A 337 -3.67 22.20 -15.98
N LYS A 338 -2.69 22.73 -15.25
CA LYS A 338 -1.40 23.18 -15.79
C LYS A 338 -0.38 22.05 -15.76
N PRO A 339 0.58 22.01 -16.70
CA PRO A 339 1.66 21.03 -16.68
C PRO A 339 2.47 21.09 -15.38
N VAL A 340 2.71 19.95 -14.74
CA VAL A 340 3.53 19.85 -13.54
C VAL A 340 5.01 19.78 -13.86
N LYS A 341 5.83 20.36 -13.00
CA LYS A 341 7.29 20.26 -13.09
C LYS A 341 7.80 18.90 -12.58
N HIS A 342 7.18 18.38 -11.57
CA HIS A 342 7.52 17.13 -10.89
C HIS A 342 6.26 16.31 -10.64
N SER A 343 6.40 14.99 -10.71
CA SER A 343 5.37 14.02 -10.39
C SER A 343 6.01 12.81 -9.70
N SER A 344 5.24 11.78 -9.36
CA SER A 344 5.81 10.56 -8.80
C SER A 344 6.91 10.01 -9.71
N PRO A 345 8.10 9.70 -9.17
CA PRO A 345 9.09 8.90 -9.89
C PRO A 345 8.59 7.45 -10.04
N ILE A 346 9.27 6.69 -10.90
CA ILE A 346 9.08 5.24 -10.98
C ILE A 346 9.52 4.62 -9.66
N VAL A 347 8.63 3.90 -9.01
CA VAL A 347 8.90 3.21 -7.75
C VAL A 347 9.20 1.75 -8.01
N PHE A 348 10.29 1.23 -7.43
CA PHE A 348 10.61 -0.18 -7.44
C PHE A 348 11.28 -0.59 -6.12
N GLY A 349 11.48 -1.89 -5.92
CA GLY A 349 12.16 -2.41 -4.77
C GLY A 349 11.87 -3.89 -4.54
N SER A 350 12.59 -4.46 -3.61
CA SER A 350 12.42 -5.81 -3.08
C SER A 350 13.17 -5.93 -1.75
N ALA A 351 12.99 -7.05 -1.05
CA ALA A 351 13.67 -7.28 0.22
C ALA A 351 15.20 -7.25 0.09
N GLY A 352 15.86 -6.70 1.12
CA GLY A 352 17.22 -6.26 1.26
C GLY A 352 18.31 -7.15 0.70
N SER A 353 18.65 -8.31 1.28
CA SER A 353 19.77 -9.10 0.76
C SER A 353 19.54 -9.57 -0.69
N ASN A 354 18.30 -9.95 -1.05
CA ASN A 354 17.95 -10.36 -2.40
C ASN A 354 18.16 -9.24 -3.43
N ALA A 355 17.80 -8.02 -3.07
CA ALA A 355 17.98 -6.83 -3.90
C ALA A 355 19.45 -6.63 -4.31
N GLN A 356 20.41 -6.92 -3.41
CA GLN A 356 21.86 -6.81 -3.69
C GLN A 356 22.31 -7.71 -4.84
N HIS A 357 21.66 -8.87 -4.99
CA HIS A 357 21.94 -9.85 -6.05
C HIS A 357 21.11 -9.63 -7.32
N SER A 358 20.39 -8.51 -7.41
CA SER A 358 19.54 -8.17 -8.55
C SER A 358 19.97 -6.87 -9.22
N TYR A 359 19.74 -5.71 -8.60
CA TYR A 359 19.90 -4.40 -9.23
C TYR A 359 20.90 -3.45 -8.52
N PHE A 360 21.61 -3.88 -7.49
CA PHE A 360 22.59 -3.02 -6.81
C PHE A 360 23.79 -2.64 -7.70
N GLN A 361 24.11 -3.44 -8.72
CA GLN A 361 25.07 -3.04 -9.74
C GLN A 361 24.66 -1.70 -10.38
N LEU A 362 23.39 -1.54 -10.75
CA LEU A 362 22.84 -0.29 -11.29
C LEU A 362 22.91 0.83 -10.24
N LEU A 363 22.51 0.56 -9.01
CA LEU A 363 22.48 1.55 -7.93
C LEU A 363 23.85 2.12 -7.63
N HIS A 364 24.89 1.29 -7.64
CA HIS A 364 26.27 1.70 -7.37
C HIS A 364 26.97 2.38 -8.55
N GLN A 365 26.91 1.77 -9.74
CA GLN A 365 27.74 2.15 -10.89
C GLN A 365 26.93 2.58 -12.11
N GLY A 366 25.61 2.55 -12.05
CA GLY A 366 24.76 3.02 -13.16
C GLY A 366 24.87 4.53 -13.36
N THR A 367 24.43 4.99 -14.54
CA THR A 367 24.44 6.41 -14.93
C THR A 367 23.40 7.24 -14.18
N GLU A 368 22.29 6.61 -13.77
CA GLU A 368 21.19 7.29 -13.08
C GLU A 368 21.42 7.35 -11.57
N ILE A 369 21.06 8.50 -10.99
CA ILE A 369 21.01 8.65 -9.52
C ILE A 369 19.62 8.25 -9.07
N ILE A 370 19.54 7.20 -8.25
CA ILE A 370 18.28 6.67 -7.72
C ILE A 370 18.30 6.80 -6.21
N PRO A 371 17.49 7.69 -5.62
CA PRO A 371 17.32 7.77 -4.16
C PRO A 371 16.76 6.46 -3.62
N ILE A 372 17.18 6.11 -2.41
CA ILE A 372 16.79 4.85 -1.77
C ILE A 372 16.24 5.12 -0.38
N ASP A 373 15.11 4.50 -0.05
CA ASP A 373 14.70 4.31 1.34
C ASP A 373 15.09 2.90 1.78
N PHE A 374 16.12 2.80 2.61
CA PHE A 374 16.41 1.60 3.37
C PHE A 374 15.46 1.52 4.56
N ILE A 375 14.77 0.41 4.71
CA ILE A 375 13.89 0.17 5.85
C ILE A 375 14.48 -0.98 6.65
N ALA A 376 14.87 -0.72 7.89
CA ALA A 376 15.45 -1.72 8.77
C ALA A 376 14.61 -1.90 10.03
N VAL A 377 14.59 -3.10 10.55
CA VAL A 377 13.94 -3.45 11.83
C VAL A 377 15.05 -3.73 12.82
N ARG A 378 14.99 -3.16 14.03
CA ARG A 378 16.03 -3.30 15.03
C ARG A 378 16.08 -4.69 15.64
N GLU A 379 14.91 -5.22 16.02
CA GLU A 379 14.82 -6.53 16.67
C GLU A 379 14.68 -7.66 15.63
N PRO A 380 15.26 -8.84 15.87
CA PRO A 380 15.11 -9.99 14.97
C PRO A 380 13.67 -10.48 14.91
N MET A 381 13.26 -11.00 13.74
CA MET A 381 11.91 -11.48 13.46
C MET A 381 11.74 -12.98 13.80
N SER A 382 12.52 -13.52 14.73
CA SER A 382 12.47 -14.94 15.06
C SER A 382 13.09 -15.21 16.42
N ASP A 383 12.55 -16.19 17.16
CA ASP A 383 13.07 -16.68 18.45
C ASP A 383 14.07 -17.84 18.28
N ARG A 384 14.45 -18.16 17.03
CA ARG A 384 15.39 -19.26 16.77
C ARG A 384 16.78 -18.92 17.28
N PRO A 385 17.59 -19.90 17.70
CA PRO A 385 18.93 -19.66 18.25
C PRO A 385 19.87 -18.87 17.32
N GLU A 386 19.74 -19.07 16.01
CA GLU A 386 20.53 -18.38 14.99
C GLU A 386 20.05 -16.95 14.66
N ALA A 387 18.84 -16.57 15.09
CA ALA A 387 18.19 -15.32 14.67
C ALA A 387 19.05 -14.07 14.92
N VAL A 388 19.64 -13.94 16.11
CA VAL A 388 20.46 -12.78 16.48
C VAL A 388 21.69 -12.65 15.56
N ALA A 389 22.35 -13.77 15.23
CA ALA A 389 23.52 -13.76 14.36
C ALA A 389 23.17 -13.40 12.93
N HIS A 390 22.10 -14.00 12.37
CA HIS A 390 21.62 -13.70 11.02
C HIS A 390 21.15 -12.25 10.91
N HIS A 391 20.40 -11.78 11.91
CA HIS A 391 19.90 -10.40 11.94
C HIS A 391 21.02 -9.37 11.98
N ARG A 392 22.10 -9.63 12.75
CA ARG A 392 23.29 -8.78 12.76
C ARG A 392 23.93 -8.68 11.39
N ILE A 393 24.05 -9.79 10.66
CA ILE A 393 24.57 -9.82 9.28
C ILE A 393 23.64 -9.02 8.36
N LEU A 394 22.33 -9.20 8.48
CA LEU A 394 21.33 -8.47 7.69
C LEU A 394 21.46 -6.95 7.88
N LEU A 395 21.51 -6.48 9.13
CA LEU A 395 21.71 -5.06 9.46
C LEU A 395 23.08 -4.54 9.00
N SER A 396 24.14 -5.35 9.14
CA SER A 396 25.48 -4.99 8.64
C SER A 396 25.47 -4.75 7.14
N ASN A 397 24.77 -5.61 6.37
CA ASN A 397 24.60 -5.43 4.93
C ASN A 397 23.82 -4.14 4.61
N CYS A 398 22.72 -3.88 5.29
CA CYS A 398 21.94 -2.66 5.11
C CYS A 398 22.80 -1.40 5.27
N LEU A 399 23.50 -1.31 6.39
CA LEU A 399 24.35 -0.16 6.72
C LEU A 399 25.54 -0.03 5.78
N ALA A 400 26.18 -1.16 5.42
CA ALA A 400 27.31 -1.18 4.48
C ALA A 400 26.89 -0.70 3.07
N GLN A 401 25.70 -1.11 2.59
CA GLN A 401 25.20 -0.65 1.30
C GLN A 401 24.89 0.84 1.31
N ALA A 402 24.23 1.35 2.35
CA ALA A 402 23.97 2.78 2.50
C ALA A 402 25.27 3.60 2.52
N GLN A 403 26.27 3.15 3.29
CA GLN A 403 27.58 3.80 3.38
C GLN A 403 28.33 3.75 2.04
N ALA A 404 28.37 2.59 1.37
CA ALA A 404 29.07 2.43 0.09
C ALA A 404 28.46 3.29 -1.02
N LEU A 405 27.13 3.36 -1.08
CA LEU A 405 26.41 4.22 -2.00
C LEU A 405 26.69 5.71 -1.78
N ALA A 406 26.76 6.13 -0.51
CA ALA A 406 27.01 7.52 -0.17
C ALA A 406 28.46 7.94 -0.45
N ASN A 407 29.43 7.14 0.00
CA ASN A 407 30.85 7.50 -0.01
C ASN A 407 31.54 7.16 -1.33
N GLY A 408 31.16 6.05 -1.97
CA GLY A 408 31.87 5.53 -3.13
C GLY A 408 33.26 4.98 -2.79
N LYS A 409 34.03 4.67 -3.82
CA LYS A 409 35.43 4.21 -3.72
C LYS A 409 36.13 4.48 -5.05
N ASP A 410 37.28 5.11 -4.99
CA ASP A 410 38.18 5.24 -6.12
C ASP A 410 39.03 3.97 -6.30
N ASP A 411 39.36 3.64 -7.55
CA ASP A 411 40.21 2.50 -7.90
C ASP A 411 41.00 2.82 -9.17
N ALA A 412 42.21 2.24 -9.29
CA ALA A 412 43.04 2.38 -10.49
C ALA A 412 42.41 1.72 -11.72
N ASN A 413 41.61 0.66 -11.54
CA ASN A 413 40.80 0.05 -12.58
C ASN A 413 39.45 0.76 -12.64
N PRO A 414 39.11 1.43 -13.76
CA PRO A 414 37.83 2.13 -13.88
C PRO A 414 36.58 1.27 -13.63
N ASN A 415 36.66 -0.04 -13.87
CA ASN A 415 35.54 -0.97 -13.62
C ASN A 415 35.27 -1.19 -12.11
N ASN A 416 36.21 -0.83 -11.24
CA ASN A 416 36.12 -0.97 -9.78
C ASN A 416 35.77 0.35 -9.09
N VAL A 417 35.61 1.44 -9.84
CA VAL A 417 35.24 2.76 -9.29
C VAL A 417 33.78 2.76 -8.89
N TYR A 418 33.51 3.18 -7.66
CA TYR A 418 32.17 3.45 -7.15
C TYR A 418 32.00 4.97 -7.03
N PRO A 419 31.17 5.61 -7.87
CA PRO A 419 31.08 7.10 -7.89
C PRO A 419 30.66 7.73 -6.57
N GLY A 420 29.94 7.00 -5.73
CA GLY A 420 29.38 7.53 -4.49
C GLY A 420 28.28 8.59 -4.73
N LYS A 421 27.99 9.39 -3.70
CA LYS A 421 26.97 10.46 -3.73
C LYS A 421 25.59 9.97 -4.19
N ARG A 422 25.29 8.70 -3.90
CA ARG A 422 23.98 8.08 -4.12
C ARG A 422 23.13 8.30 -2.87
N PRO A 423 22.08 9.13 -2.95
CA PRO A 423 21.34 9.53 -1.77
C PRO A 423 20.48 8.41 -1.21
N SER A 424 20.40 8.30 0.11
CA SER A 424 19.50 7.39 0.78
C SER A 424 18.96 7.94 2.09
N ASN A 425 17.79 7.48 2.48
CA ASN A 425 17.26 7.53 3.83
C ASN A 425 17.48 6.16 4.50
N LEU A 426 17.58 6.15 5.82
CA LEU A 426 17.42 4.95 6.64
C LEU A 426 16.20 5.16 7.54
N LEU A 427 15.17 4.35 7.35
CA LEU A 427 14.03 4.26 8.23
C LEU A 427 14.21 3.07 9.16
N LEU A 428 14.29 3.31 10.46
CA LEU A 428 14.52 2.29 11.47
C LEU A 428 13.25 2.11 12.33
N LEU A 429 12.68 0.92 12.26
CA LEU A 429 11.60 0.48 13.14
C LEU A 429 12.19 -0.23 14.36
N PRO A 430 11.66 -0.03 15.58
CA PRO A 430 12.18 -0.75 16.76
C PRO A 430 11.96 -2.26 16.66
N GLU A 431 10.80 -2.66 16.21
CA GLU A 431 10.39 -4.04 15.91
C GLU A 431 9.37 -4.03 14.76
N LEU A 432 9.08 -5.16 14.16
CA LEU A 432 7.95 -5.31 13.27
C LEU A 432 6.83 -6.07 13.99
N ASN A 433 5.72 -5.40 14.18
CA ASN A 433 4.46 -5.92 14.69
C ASN A 433 3.30 -5.20 14.02
N ALA A 434 2.06 -5.48 14.40
CA ALA A 434 0.90 -4.84 13.80
C ALA A 434 0.93 -3.31 13.95
N PHE A 435 1.33 -2.80 15.11
CA PHE A 435 1.43 -1.36 15.37
C PHE A 435 2.44 -0.68 14.45
N TYR A 436 3.68 -1.18 14.38
CA TYR A 436 4.72 -0.57 13.55
C TYR A 436 4.51 -0.78 12.05
N LEU A 437 3.84 -1.87 11.65
CA LEU A 437 3.38 -2.01 10.26
C LEU A 437 2.36 -0.92 9.91
N GLY A 438 1.38 -0.68 10.78
CA GLY A 438 0.41 0.41 10.63
C GLY A 438 1.07 1.79 10.58
N THR A 439 2.03 2.02 11.49
CA THR A 439 2.83 3.26 11.53
C THR A 439 3.58 3.47 10.20
N LEU A 440 4.23 2.43 9.68
CA LEU A 440 4.99 2.47 8.42
C LEU A 440 4.10 2.82 7.23
N LEU A 441 2.96 2.15 7.08
CA LEU A 441 2.05 2.40 5.96
C LEU A 441 1.48 3.83 6.03
N ALA A 442 1.05 4.28 7.20
CA ALA A 442 0.53 5.64 7.39
C ALA A 442 1.59 6.72 7.14
N LEU A 443 2.84 6.48 7.50
CA LEU A 443 3.96 7.38 7.19
C LEU A 443 4.06 7.60 5.67
N TYR A 444 4.02 6.53 4.88
CA TYR A 444 4.11 6.65 3.42
C TYR A 444 2.85 7.21 2.77
N GLU A 445 1.66 6.92 3.30
CA GLU A 445 0.41 7.56 2.84
C GLU A 445 0.44 9.08 3.05
N ASN A 446 0.87 9.51 4.24
CA ASN A 446 1.00 10.93 4.57
C ASN A 446 2.13 11.60 3.76
N ARG A 447 3.23 10.87 3.46
CA ARG A 447 4.28 11.32 2.54
C ARG A 447 3.72 11.52 1.12
N ALA A 448 2.93 10.58 0.61
CA ALA A 448 2.34 10.66 -0.72
C ALA A 448 1.38 11.86 -0.83
N ALA A 449 0.55 12.10 0.20
CA ALA A 449 -0.33 13.27 0.28
C ALA A 449 0.47 14.59 0.34
N THR A 450 1.57 14.60 1.10
CA THR A 450 2.50 15.75 1.18
C THR A 450 3.10 16.07 -0.19
N LEU A 451 3.61 15.07 -0.91
CA LEU A 451 4.16 15.24 -2.26
C LEU A 451 3.11 15.80 -3.23
N GLY A 452 1.89 15.28 -3.18
CA GLY A 452 0.79 15.81 -3.99
C GLY A 452 0.50 17.28 -3.70
N ALA A 453 0.48 17.66 -2.42
CA ALA A 453 0.30 19.06 -2.02
C ALA A 453 1.45 19.97 -2.52
N LEU A 454 2.71 19.51 -2.39
CA LEU A 454 3.90 20.24 -2.86
C LEU A 454 3.93 20.42 -4.38
N TRP A 455 3.43 19.47 -5.14
CA TRP A 455 3.36 19.52 -6.62
C TRP A 455 2.03 20.09 -7.13
N ASN A 456 1.11 20.46 -6.25
CA ASN A 456 -0.27 20.85 -6.56
C ASN A 456 -1.04 19.75 -7.33
N ILE A 457 -0.73 18.48 -7.10
CA ILE A 457 -1.38 17.32 -7.71
C ILE A 457 -2.52 16.81 -6.82
N ASN A 458 -3.63 16.34 -7.42
CA ASN A 458 -4.64 15.60 -6.70
C ASN A 458 -4.18 14.15 -6.47
N SER A 459 -3.83 13.79 -5.23
CA SER A 459 -3.33 12.46 -4.87
C SER A 459 -4.43 11.40 -4.70
N PHE A 460 -5.72 11.74 -4.85
CA PHE A 460 -6.82 10.89 -4.40
C PHE A 460 -7.73 10.37 -5.52
N ASP A 461 -7.50 10.79 -6.77
CA ASP A 461 -8.15 10.29 -7.98
C ASP A 461 -7.20 9.47 -8.86
N GLN A 462 -7.72 8.84 -9.92
CA GLN A 462 -6.95 8.03 -10.87
C GLN A 462 -7.55 8.02 -12.29
N PRO A 463 -7.73 9.15 -12.96
CA PRO A 463 -8.36 9.19 -14.29
C PRO A 463 -7.58 8.45 -15.37
N GLY A 464 -6.25 8.30 -15.20
CA GLY A 464 -5.35 7.67 -16.18
C GLY A 464 -5.61 6.19 -16.45
N VAL A 465 -6.34 5.47 -15.57
CA VAL A 465 -6.64 4.05 -15.74
C VAL A 465 -7.98 3.79 -16.44
N GLU A 466 -8.78 4.81 -16.75
CA GLU A 466 -10.14 4.62 -17.26
C GLU A 466 -10.17 4.38 -18.78
N TYR A 467 -9.32 5.05 -19.56
CA TYR A 467 -9.35 4.94 -21.02
C TYR A 467 -9.06 3.52 -21.53
N GLY A 468 -8.11 2.81 -20.92
CA GLY A 468 -7.83 1.41 -21.26
C GLY A 468 -9.03 0.49 -21.06
N LYS A 469 -9.84 0.72 -20.03
CA LYS A 469 -11.09 -0.06 -19.78
C LYS A 469 -12.13 0.19 -20.86
N VAL A 470 -12.24 1.43 -21.37
CA VAL A 470 -13.13 1.77 -22.48
C VAL A 470 -12.74 1.01 -23.74
N LEU A 471 -11.43 0.95 -24.05
CA LEU A 471 -10.93 0.23 -25.23
C LEU A 471 -10.99 -1.30 -25.09
N ALA A 472 -10.88 -1.83 -23.88
CA ALA A 472 -10.90 -3.28 -23.64
C ALA A 472 -12.20 -3.94 -24.10
N LYS A 473 -13.36 -3.29 -23.92
CA LYS A 473 -14.68 -3.87 -24.24
C LYS A 473 -14.87 -4.21 -25.71
N PRO A 474 -14.65 -3.29 -26.69
CA PRO A 474 -14.73 -3.63 -28.12
C PRO A 474 -13.67 -4.66 -28.55
N ILE A 475 -12.49 -4.65 -27.95
CA ILE A 475 -11.43 -5.64 -28.22
C ILE A 475 -11.88 -7.04 -27.74
N GLU A 476 -12.45 -7.14 -26.53
CA GLU A 476 -13.00 -8.40 -26.01
C GLU A 476 -14.09 -8.97 -26.93
N GLN A 477 -15.00 -8.13 -27.41
CA GLN A 477 -16.06 -8.53 -28.36
C GLN A 477 -15.47 -9.05 -29.66
N ALA A 478 -14.45 -8.37 -30.19
CA ALA A 478 -13.76 -8.78 -31.40
C ALA A 478 -13.01 -10.11 -31.22
N LEU A 479 -12.35 -10.33 -30.10
CA LEU A 479 -11.73 -11.61 -29.76
C LEU A 479 -12.77 -12.72 -29.59
N ALA A 480 -13.89 -12.44 -28.95
CA ALA A 480 -14.97 -13.40 -28.75
C ALA A 480 -15.67 -13.82 -30.03
N SER A 481 -15.63 -12.99 -31.10
CA SER A 481 -16.20 -13.33 -32.39
C SER A 481 -15.45 -14.45 -33.11
N ASN A 482 -14.20 -14.72 -32.76
CA ASN A 482 -13.29 -15.65 -33.43
C ASN A 482 -13.13 -15.40 -34.95
N GLN A 483 -13.39 -14.16 -35.42
CA GLN A 483 -13.20 -13.77 -36.81
C GLN A 483 -11.76 -13.34 -37.02
N ALA A 484 -11.16 -13.76 -38.14
CA ALA A 484 -9.76 -13.45 -38.50
C ALA A 484 -9.63 -12.27 -39.49
N ASP A 485 -10.69 -11.50 -39.72
CA ASP A 485 -10.77 -10.38 -40.65
C ASP A 485 -11.33 -9.10 -40.00
N ILE A 486 -11.07 -8.90 -38.75
CA ILE A 486 -11.46 -7.69 -37.99
C ILE A 486 -10.78 -6.47 -38.65
N ALA A 487 -11.59 -5.52 -39.10
CA ALA A 487 -11.13 -4.24 -39.65
C ALA A 487 -10.86 -3.22 -38.55
N ALA A 488 -10.01 -2.25 -38.82
CA ALA A 488 -9.81 -1.09 -37.98
C ALA A 488 -11.11 -0.27 -37.87
N SER A 489 -11.34 0.32 -36.70
CA SER A 489 -12.47 1.18 -36.37
C SER A 489 -12.03 2.28 -35.39
N ASP A 490 -12.94 3.18 -35.01
CA ASP A 490 -12.66 4.26 -34.05
C ASP A 490 -12.12 3.76 -32.69
N ASN A 491 -12.47 2.52 -32.30
CA ASN A 491 -12.06 1.92 -31.01
C ASN A 491 -11.05 0.78 -31.15
N ILE A 492 -10.69 0.39 -32.36
CA ILE A 492 -9.71 -0.67 -32.66
C ILE A 492 -8.82 -0.16 -33.78
N ASP A 493 -7.61 0.28 -33.48
CA ASP A 493 -6.67 0.73 -34.48
C ASP A 493 -6.18 -0.43 -35.36
N ALA A 494 -5.51 -0.10 -36.50
CA ALA A 494 -5.06 -1.08 -37.46
C ALA A 494 -4.05 -2.10 -36.87
N VAL A 495 -3.22 -1.67 -35.93
CA VAL A 495 -2.23 -2.55 -35.27
C VAL A 495 -2.95 -3.54 -34.34
N THR A 496 -3.91 -3.05 -33.58
CA THR A 496 -4.72 -3.88 -32.68
C THR A 496 -5.60 -4.86 -33.48
N ALA A 497 -6.22 -4.42 -34.57
CA ALA A 497 -6.97 -5.29 -35.46
C ALA A 497 -6.11 -6.43 -36.05
N ALA A 498 -4.89 -6.13 -36.50
CA ALA A 498 -3.96 -7.15 -36.97
C ALA A 498 -3.57 -8.17 -35.89
N ARG A 499 -3.39 -7.72 -34.65
CA ARG A 499 -3.11 -8.60 -33.51
C ARG A 499 -4.30 -9.49 -33.14
N ILE A 500 -5.53 -8.95 -33.17
CA ILE A 500 -6.76 -9.73 -32.95
C ILE A 500 -6.88 -10.80 -34.05
N ASN A 501 -6.67 -10.42 -35.33
CA ASN A 501 -6.74 -11.34 -36.43
C ASN A 501 -5.72 -12.48 -36.31
N PHE A 502 -4.49 -12.17 -35.87
CA PHE A 502 -3.49 -13.18 -35.55
C PHE A 502 -3.93 -14.13 -34.43
N LEU A 503 -4.51 -13.60 -33.34
CA LEU A 503 -4.99 -14.39 -32.21
C LEU A 503 -6.21 -15.27 -32.57
N ASN A 504 -7.07 -14.79 -33.48
CA ASN A 504 -8.27 -15.50 -33.93
C ASN A 504 -7.97 -16.47 -35.09
N ALA A 505 -6.81 -16.35 -35.76
CA ALA A 505 -6.43 -17.30 -36.80
C ALA A 505 -6.28 -18.71 -36.20
N LYS A 506 -7.12 -19.63 -36.62
CA LYS A 506 -6.96 -21.05 -36.27
C LYS A 506 -5.76 -21.59 -37.07
N ASN A 507 -4.76 -22.15 -36.42
CA ASN A 507 -3.71 -22.97 -37.03
C ASN A 507 -4.29 -24.21 -37.72
#